data_11d58f88d087546ee9ca6a9198c5c792
#
_entry.id   11d58f88d087546ee9ca6a9198c5c792
#
_cell.length_a   1.000
_cell.length_b   1.000
_cell.length_c   1.000
_cell.angle_alpha   90.00
_cell.angle_beta   90.00
_cell.angle_gamma   90.00
#
_symmetry.space_group_name_H-M   'P 1'
#
loop_
_entity.id
_entity.type
_entity.pdbx_description
1 polymer ?
#
loop_
_entity_poly.entity_id
_entity_poly.type
_entity_poly.pdbx_seq_one_letter_code
_entity_poly.pdbx_strand_id
1 'polypeptide(L)'
;MDENKRGSFGSTIGFLLSAIGSAVGLGNIWGFPYKMGRCGGFTFLIVYLALAAFVGFAIMLSELAIGRSTGFGPVNAYKKVSKKFKWIGWLAIIAPFLIMTFYSVLGGYCIYYMVINVVGMFSGMPDSSSFGALLTNPWASIGCMVLFMVICYLINRGGVGGGIEKFNTIGMPALFVMLVIVIIRAWTLPNADVGLKYMFVPGYAVKAGFFDKAPGFMEVLATAGGQMFFSLSLAMGAMITYGSYLGKNENLPKNSVIIVISDTLVAIMAGLAVIPAAVANGIAKGMAVSDIKLGGPNLLFATLQDVFHDMGTIGGIFGLIFYALVLIAAISSAISLIEAVSVTFIDHASAKGHERDRNKVLAVVCLAITLLACLVAVDGLGSNGIAPKDLFHINSKADWCADWLDFMDMLSEGIAMPLGAMLMSIMVGWEIKPKSLYGEIDSGYNGHIHGYYTFCIKYLCPVIMFFILLVQISTFFGLGWFN
;
A
#
# COMPACT_ATOMS: atom_id res chain seq x y z
N MET A 1 9.93 29.17 13.89
CA MET A 1 9.27 28.04 14.58
C MET A 1 10.36 27.27 15.28
N ASP A 2 10.24 27.06 16.57
CA ASP A 2 11.18 26.22 17.32
C ASP A 2 11.18 24.81 16.73
N GLU A 3 12.33 24.37 16.22
CA GLU A 3 12.54 23.01 15.67
C GLU A 3 12.17 21.91 16.68
N ASN A 4 12.13 22.23 17.96
CA ASN A 4 11.83 21.32 19.06
C ASN A 4 10.33 20.96 19.23
N LYS A 5 9.39 21.66 18.57
CA LYS A 5 7.94 21.42 18.76
C LYS A 5 7.33 20.39 17.81
N ARG A 6 8.03 20.00 16.73
CA ARG A 6 7.43 19.22 15.64
C ARG A 6 7.74 17.71 15.66
N GLY A 7 8.60 17.25 16.52
CA GLY A 7 9.13 15.89 16.53
C GLY A 7 10.14 15.69 15.39
N SER A 8 11.08 14.80 15.58
CA SER A 8 12.08 14.37 14.60
C SER A 8 12.33 12.89 14.77
N PHE A 9 12.88 12.24 13.76
CA PHE A 9 13.42 10.89 13.90
C PHE A 9 14.66 10.94 14.79
N GLY A 10 14.80 9.96 15.68
CA GLY A 10 15.93 9.86 16.60
C GLY A 10 17.23 9.42 15.93
N SER A 11 17.10 8.72 14.77
CA SER A 11 18.25 8.19 14.04
C SER A 11 17.95 7.99 12.54
N THR A 12 19.00 7.94 11.70
CA THR A 12 18.88 7.58 10.28
C THR A 12 18.28 6.19 10.10
N ILE A 13 18.65 5.22 10.95
CA ILE A 13 18.09 3.86 10.93
C ILE A 13 16.62 3.89 11.31
N GLY A 14 16.23 4.64 12.33
CA GLY A 14 14.85 4.81 12.73
C GLY A 14 13.99 5.43 11.64
N PHE A 15 14.51 6.46 10.96
CA PHE A 15 13.87 7.02 9.77
C PHE A 15 13.70 5.97 8.65
N LEU A 16 14.80 5.26 8.29
CA LEU A 16 14.76 4.25 7.23
C LEU A 16 13.75 3.15 7.54
N LEU A 17 13.76 2.60 8.75
CA LEU A 17 12.78 1.58 9.16
C LEU A 17 11.35 2.11 9.18
N SER A 18 11.15 3.39 9.53
CA SER A 18 9.83 4.03 9.49
C SER A 18 9.36 4.27 8.05
N ALA A 19 10.25 4.71 7.16
CA ALA A 19 9.92 4.92 5.75
C ALA A 19 9.70 3.61 5.00
N ILE A 20 10.53 2.58 5.28
CA ILE A 20 10.30 1.22 4.81
C ILE A 20 8.98 0.68 5.36
N GLY A 21 8.69 0.86 6.65
CA GLY A 21 7.42 0.44 7.25
C GLY A 21 6.20 1.20 6.72
N SER A 22 6.37 2.45 6.29
CA SER A 22 5.32 3.17 5.57
C SER A 22 5.06 2.57 4.19
N ALA A 23 6.12 2.17 3.48
CA ALA A 23 6.03 1.55 2.17
C ALA A 23 5.56 0.10 2.28
N VAL A 24 6.19 -0.71 3.14
CA VAL A 24 5.85 -2.12 3.34
C VAL A 24 4.55 -2.27 4.12
N GLY A 25 3.46 -2.60 3.43
CA GLY A 25 2.12 -2.71 3.99
C GLY A 25 1.29 -3.84 3.38
N LEU A 26 -0.02 -3.70 3.47
CA LEU A 26 -0.96 -4.58 2.77
C LEU A 26 -0.71 -4.55 1.26
N GLY A 27 -0.23 -3.44 0.71
CA GLY A 27 0.16 -3.33 -0.69
C GLY A 27 1.15 -4.40 -1.13
N ASN A 28 2.16 -4.70 -0.31
CA ASN A 28 3.17 -5.72 -0.63
C ASN A 28 2.63 -7.13 -0.38
N ILE A 29 1.97 -7.36 0.75
CA ILE A 29 1.63 -8.72 1.19
C ILE A 29 0.34 -9.21 0.54
N TRP A 30 -0.60 -8.31 0.29
CA TRP A 30 -1.86 -8.60 -0.37
C TRP A 30 -1.89 -8.12 -1.82
N GLY A 31 -1.69 -6.81 -2.05
CA GLY A 31 -1.86 -6.17 -3.35
C GLY A 31 -0.93 -6.74 -4.43
N PHE A 32 0.36 -6.86 -4.14
CA PHE A 32 1.35 -7.33 -5.10
C PHE A 32 1.11 -8.78 -5.58
N PRO A 33 0.91 -9.78 -4.68
CA PRO A 33 0.65 -11.14 -5.12
C PRO A 33 -0.61 -11.26 -5.98
N TYR A 34 -1.71 -10.60 -5.59
CA TYR A 34 -2.95 -10.71 -6.34
C TYR A 34 -2.89 -10.00 -7.69
N LYS A 35 -2.28 -8.82 -7.77
CA LYS A 35 -2.11 -8.07 -9.02
C LYS A 35 -1.16 -8.80 -9.97
N MET A 36 -0.09 -9.39 -9.44
CA MET A 36 0.78 -10.30 -10.19
C MET A 36 -0.01 -11.51 -10.71
N GLY A 37 -0.88 -12.10 -9.87
CA GLY A 37 -1.73 -13.22 -10.23
C GLY A 37 -2.75 -12.89 -11.34
N ARG A 38 -3.23 -11.65 -11.44
CA ARG A 38 -4.12 -11.20 -12.53
C ARG A 38 -3.38 -10.83 -13.82
N CYS A 39 -2.12 -10.42 -13.73
CA CYS A 39 -1.38 -9.79 -14.83
C CYS A 39 -0.25 -10.67 -15.39
N GLY A 40 -0.40 -11.99 -15.34
CA GLY A 40 0.50 -12.92 -16.04
C GLY A 40 1.88 -13.10 -15.41
N GLY A 41 2.00 -12.93 -14.09
CA GLY A 41 3.17 -13.29 -13.29
C GLY A 41 4.43 -12.53 -13.70
N PHE A 42 5.30 -13.16 -14.49
CA PHE A 42 6.60 -12.61 -14.91
C PHE A 42 6.50 -11.24 -15.59
N THR A 43 5.52 -11.05 -16.49
CA THR A 43 5.36 -9.78 -17.21
C THR A 43 5.06 -8.63 -16.25
N PHE A 44 4.17 -8.86 -15.29
CA PHE A 44 3.89 -7.90 -14.23
C PHE A 44 5.15 -7.56 -13.43
N LEU A 45 5.92 -8.58 -13.02
CA LEU A 45 7.14 -8.39 -12.23
C LEU A 45 8.14 -7.47 -12.93
N ILE A 46 8.41 -7.70 -14.21
CA ILE A 46 9.38 -6.88 -14.96
C ILE A 46 8.90 -5.44 -15.13
N VAL A 47 7.61 -5.24 -15.44
CA VAL A 47 7.02 -3.90 -15.56
C VAL A 47 7.06 -3.18 -14.22
N TYR A 48 6.70 -3.86 -13.14
CA TYR A 48 6.76 -3.31 -11.77
C TYR A 48 8.19 -2.88 -11.39
N LEU A 49 9.20 -3.73 -11.63
CA LEU A 49 10.60 -3.41 -11.35
C LEU A 49 11.09 -2.18 -12.13
N ALA A 50 10.73 -2.10 -13.41
CA ALA A 50 11.06 -0.93 -14.23
C ALA A 50 10.38 0.35 -13.69
N LEU A 51 9.09 0.27 -13.35
CA LEU A 51 8.36 1.40 -12.78
C LEU A 51 8.93 1.82 -11.43
N ALA A 52 9.25 0.89 -10.55
CA ALA A 52 9.84 1.19 -9.23
C ALA A 52 11.20 1.90 -9.39
N ALA A 53 12.06 1.41 -10.30
CA ALA A 53 13.38 2.01 -10.54
C ALA A 53 13.28 3.41 -11.14
N PHE A 54 12.49 3.60 -12.20
CA PHE A 54 12.51 4.84 -12.97
C PHE A 54 11.48 5.88 -12.48
N VAL A 55 10.30 5.46 -12.11
CA VAL A 55 9.20 6.34 -11.71
C VAL A 55 9.13 6.46 -10.19
N GLY A 56 9.04 5.34 -9.50
CA GLY A 56 8.92 5.29 -8.04
C GLY A 56 10.06 6.01 -7.34
N PHE A 57 11.31 5.71 -7.73
CA PHE A 57 12.48 6.37 -7.17
C PHE A 57 12.48 7.89 -7.39
N ALA A 58 12.18 8.36 -8.62
CA ALA A 58 12.22 9.78 -8.92
C ALA A 58 11.13 10.58 -8.17
N ILE A 59 9.94 10.00 -8.03
CA ILE A 59 8.84 10.60 -7.27
C ILE A 59 9.16 10.59 -5.77
N MET A 60 9.63 9.47 -5.20
CA MET A 60 10.03 9.37 -3.79
C MET A 60 11.09 10.41 -3.43
N LEU A 61 12.14 10.52 -4.23
CA LEU A 61 13.21 11.50 -4.02
C LEU A 61 12.66 12.93 -4.06
N SER A 62 11.72 13.23 -4.98
CA SER A 62 11.08 14.54 -5.08
C SER A 62 10.23 14.84 -3.84
N GLU A 63 9.42 13.88 -3.36
CA GLU A 63 8.58 14.06 -2.18
C GLU A 63 9.40 14.28 -0.91
N LEU A 64 10.43 13.47 -0.69
CA LEU A 64 11.36 13.65 0.44
C LEU A 64 12.09 15.02 0.37
N ALA A 65 12.54 15.42 -0.82
CA ALA A 65 13.21 16.72 -1.02
C ALA A 65 12.25 17.90 -0.79
N ILE A 66 11.01 17.83 -1.28
CA ILE A 66 9.98 18.85 -1.04
C ILE A 66 9.66 18.93 0.47
N GLY A 67 9.45 17.78 1.13
CA GLY A 67 9.22 17.71 2.56
C GLY A 67 10.33 18.38 3.36
N ARG A 68 11.60 17.98 3.10
CA ARG A 68 12.78 18.50 3.81
C ARG A 68 13.05 19.98 3.53
N SER A 69 12.89 20.43 2.28
CA SER A 69 13.12 21.84 1.91
C SER A 69 12.10 22.78 2.55
N THR A 70 10.90 22.33 2.76
CA THR A 70 9.80 23.14 3.27
C THR A 70 9.63 23.06 4.76
N GLY A 71 9.93 21.90 5.37
CA GLY A 71 9.66 21.60 6.77
C GLY A 71 8.18 21.50 7.10
N PHE A 72 7.29 21.25 6.13
CA PHE A 72 5.84 21.17 6.30
C PHE A 72 5.26 19.87 5.76
N GLY A 73 4.09 19.47 6.27
CA GLY A 73 3.24 18.45 5.68
C GLY A 73 2.69 18.87 4.31
N PRO A 74 2.03 17.95 3.57
CA PRO A 74 1.78 18.07 2.14
C PRO A 74 1.12 19.37 1.70
N VAL A 75 0.03 19.80 2.32
CA VAL A 75 -0.74 20.99 1.88
C VAL A 75 0.11 22.25 1.96
N ASN A 76 0.82 22.47 3.08
CA ASN A 76 1.67 23.64 3.25
C ASN A 76 2.98 23.54 2.46
N ALA A 77 3.51 22.33 2.25
CA ALA A 77 4.67 22.09 1.43
C ALA A 77 4.41 22.50 -0.03
N TYR A 78 3.35 21.98 -0.65
CA TYR A 78 2.97 22.38 -2.01
C TYR A 78 2.65 23.87 -2.13
N LYS A 79 1.96 24.45 -1.14
CA LYS A 79 1.66 25.90 -1.11
C LYS A 79 2.93 26.75 -1.06
N LYS A 80 3.98 26.30 -0.35
CA LYS A 80 5.27 27.00 -0.25
C LYS A 80 6.08 26.89 -1.53
N VAL A 81 6.03 25.73 -2.20
CA VAL A 81 6.81 25.42 -3.39
C VAL A 81 6.20 26.01 -4.67
N SER A 82 4.86 25.94 -4.81
CA SER A 82 4.16 26.36 -6.03
C SER A 82 2.90 27.17 -5.76
N LYS A 83 2.74 28.26 -6.49
CA LYS A 83 1.48 29.05 -6.49
C LYS A 83 0.39 28.40 -7.36
N LYS A 84 0.78 27.75 -8.46
CA LYS A 84 -0.14 27.13 -9.43
C LYS A 84 -0.66 25.78 -8.95
N PHE A 85 0.24 24.94 -8.42
CA PHE A 85 -0.05 23.56 -8.04
C PHE A 85 -0.29 23.36 -6.53
N LYS A 86 -0.51 24.45 -5.77
CA LYS A 86 -0.76 24.40 -4.32
C LYS A 86 -1.89 23.45 -3.90
N TRP A 87 -2.86 23.21 -4.79
CA TRP A 87 -4.02 22.37 -4.53
C TRP A 87 -3.70 20.86 -4.56
N ILE A 88 -2.56 20.44 -5.18
CA ILE A 88 -2.11 19.03 -5.18
C ILE A 88 -1.94 18.52 -3.74
N GLY A 89 -1.56 19.39 -2.82
CA GLY A 89 -1.46 19.04 -1.40
C GLY A 89 -2.75 18.45 -0.81
N TRP A 90 -3.92 18.88 -1.31
CA TRP A 90 -5.19 18.30 -0.89
C TRP A 90 -5.44 16.91 -1.51
N LEU A 91 -5.04 16.67 -2.75
CA LEU A 91 -5.06 15.32 -3.33
C LEU A 91 -4.20 14.35 -2.50
N ALA A 92 -3.00 14.82 -2.10
CA ALA A 92 -2.08 14.04 -1.27
C ALA A 92 -2.61 13.75 0.15
N ILE A 93 -3.75 14.33 0.56
CA ILE A 93 -4.41 14.06 1.83
C ILE A 93 -5.71 13.28 1.64
N ILE A 94 -6.44 13.55 0.56
CA ILE A 94 -7.67 12.81 0.23
C ILE A 94 -7.35 11.34 -0.04
N ALA A 95 -6.27 11.06 -0.80
CA ALA A 95 -5.87 9.68 -1.09
C ALA A 95 -5.63 8.83 0.17
N PRO A 96 -4.73 9.22 1.12
CA PRO A 96 -4.52 8.42 2.33
C PRO A 96 -5.75 8.37 3.24
N PHE A 97 -6.60 9.40 3.26
CA PHE A 97 -7.84 9.38 4.00
C PHE A 97 -8.80 8.32 3.45
N LEU A 98 -8.99 8.25 2.12
CA LEU A 98 -9.83 7.24 1.47
C LEU A 98 -9.23 5.83 1.64
N ILE A 99 -7.92 5.68 1.45
CA ILE A 99 -7.23 4.40 1.67
C ILE A 99 -7.52 3.89 3.08
N MET A 100 -7.37 4.72 4.11
CA MET A 100 -7.58 4.31 5.48
C MET A 100 -8.99 3.80 5.78
N THR A 101 -10.00 4.15 4.98
CA THR A 101 -11.37 3.67 5.19
C THR A 101 -11.52 2.18 4.91
N PHE A 102 -10.86 1.63 3.88
CA PHE A 102 -10.89 0.20 3.59
C PHE A 102 -9.69 -0.53 4.22
N TYR A 103 -8.55 0.12 4.30
CA TYR A 103 -7.32 -0.41 4.88
C TYR A 103 -7.49 -0.82 6.34
N SER A 104 -8.23 -0.02 7.12
CA SER A 104 -8.54 -0.33 8.52
C SER A 104 -9.45 -1.56 8.67
N VAL A 105 -10.35 -1.79 7.73
CA VAL A 105 -11.21 -3.00 7.70
C VAL A 105 -10.37 -4.24 7.44
N LEU A 106 -9.49 -4.20 6.43
CA LEU A 106 -8.57 -5.30 6.13
C LEU A 106 -7.59 -5.57 7.28
N GLY A 107 -7.08 -4.51 7.93
CA GLY A 107 -6.27 -4.62 9.15
C GLY A 107 -7.04 -5.28 10.30
N GLY A 108 -8.32 -4.95 10.44
CA GLY A 108 -9.24 -5.60 11.37
C GLY A 108 -9.42 -7.10 11.06
N TYR A 109 -9.55 -7.47 9.79
CA TYR A 109 -9.64 -8.87 9.37
C TYR A 109 -8.39 -9.67 9.78
N CYS A 110 -7.20 -9.06 9.73
CA CYS A 110 -5.99 -9.72 10.24
C CYS A 110 -6.09 -10.06 11.74
N ILE A 111 -6.64 -9.16 12.54
CA ILE A 111 -6.87 -9.39 13.98
C ILE A 111 -7.87 -10.55 14.17
N TYR A 112 -8.97 -10.56 13.43
CA TYR A 112 -9.95 -11.64 13.46
C TYR A 112 -9.31 -12.98 13.13
N TYR A 113 -8.53 -13.05 12.05
CA TYR A 113 -7.87 -14.27 11.62
C TYR A 113 -6.77 -14.77 12.57
N MET A 114 -6.06 -13.87 13.26
CA MET A 114 -5.17 -14.28 14.35
C MET A 114 -5.94 -15.01 15.45
N VAL A 115 -7.08 -14.46 15.87
CA VAL A 115 -7.90 -15.05 16.94
C VAL A 115 -8.46 -16.41 16.52
N ILE A 116 -9.07 -16.53 15.34
CA ILE A 116 -9.68 -17.80 14.92
C ILE A 116 -8.64 -18.90 14.64
N ASN A 117 -7.42 -18.56 14.22
CA ASN A 117 -6.35 -19.55 14.07
C ASN A 117 -5.85 -20.04 15.44
N VAL A 118 -5.74 -19.17 16.46
CA VAL A 118 -5.42 -19.58 17.83
C VAL A 118 -6.51 -20.48 18.40
N VAL A 119 -7.78 -20.10 18.28
CA VAL A 119 -8.92 -20.91 18.74
C VAL A 119 -8.96 -22.22 17.97
N GLY A 120 -8.72 -22.19 16.66
CA GLY A 120 -8.74 -23.36 15.80
C GLY A 120 -7.71 -24.44 16.16
N MET A 121 -6.58 -24.08 16.76
CA MET A 121 -5.63 -25.08 17.26
C MET A 121 -6.21 -26.00 18.32
N PHE A 122 -7.27 -25.59 19.00
CA PHE A 122 -7.93 -26.34 20.08
C PHE A 122 -9.32 -26.88 19.72
N SER A 123 -10.02 -26.25 18.74
CA SER A 123 -11.41 -26.57 18.41
C SER A 123 -11.62 -27.06 16.97
N GLY A 124 -10.55 -27.19 16.20
CA GLY A 124 -10.59 -27.52 14.77
C GLY A 124 -10.29 -26.27 13.91
N MET A 125 -9.39 -26.44 12.94
CA MET A 125 -8.91 -25.36 12.11
C MET A 125 -10.03 -24.78 11.22
N PRO A 126 -10.19 -23.43 11.19
CA PRO A 126 -11.14 -22.78 10.29
C PRO A 126 -10.67 -22.91 8.82
N ASP A 127 -11.64 -23.07 7.92
CA ASP A 127 -11.43 -23.12 6.47
C ASP A 127 -11.83 -21.79 5.80
N SER A 128 -11.89 -21.79 4.47
CA SER A 128 -12.29 -20.63 3.65
C SER A 128 -13.71 -20.12 3.93
N SER A 129 -14.62 -20.94 4.48
CA SER A 129 -15.99 -20.51 4.82
C SER A 129 -16.00 -19.44 5.93
N SER A 130 -14.96 -19.41 6.76
CA SER A 130 -14.78 -18.41 7.82
C SER A 130 -14.72 -16.97 7.27
N PHE A 131 -14.28 -16.79 6.02
CA PHE A 131 -14.28 -15.48 5.37
C PHE A 131 -15.71 -15.02 5.04
N GLY A 132 -16.52 -15.88 4.43
CA GLY A 132 -17.94 -15.59 4.20
C GLY A 132 -18.71 -15.29 5.49
N ALA A 133 -18.44 -16.05 6.56
CA ALA A 133 -19.02 -15.80 7.88
C ALA A 133 -18.63 -14.43 8.47
N LEU A 134 -17.38 -14.00 8.28
CA LEU A 134 -16.92 -12.66 8.69
C LEU A 134 -17.61 -11.56 7.88
N LEU A 135 -17.69 -11.69 6.55
CA LEU A 135 -18.29 -10.69 5.66
C LEU A 135 -19.78 -10.47 5.94
N THR A 136 -20.49 -11.52 6.32
CA THR A 136 -21.93 -11.47 6.70
C THR A 136 -22.16 -11.08 8.16
N ASN A 137 -21.09 -10.83 8.94
CA ASN A 137 -21.18 -10.39 10.33
C ASN A 137 -20.62 -8.97 10.51
N PRO A 138 -21.42 -7.91 10.27
CA PRO A 138 -20.97 -6.53 10.36
C PRO A 138 -20.38 -6.16 11.74
N TRP A 139 -20.91 -6.74 12.81
CA TRP A 139 -20.45 -6.41 14.17
C TRP A 139 -19.03 -6.93 14.44
N ALA A 140 -18.69 -8.14 13.97
CA ALA A 140 -17.34 -8.66 14.06
C ALA A 140 -16.37 -7.83 13.21
N SER A 141 -16.77 -7.49 11.99
CA SER A 141 -16.00 -6.64 11.08
C SER A 141 -15.72 -5.25 11.69
N ILE A 142 -16.77 -4.55 12.16
CA ILE A 142 -16.65 -3.24 12.83
C ILE A 142 -15.79 -3.34 14.10
N GLY A 143 -16.03 -4.34 14.94
CA GLY A 143 -15.30 -4.50 16.21
C GLY A 143 -13.79 -4.66 15.98
N CYS A 144 -13.39 -5.51 15.04
CA CYS A 144 -11.99 -5.72 14.68
C CYS A 144 -11.37 -4.48 14.01
N MET A 145 -12.11 -3.79 13.12
CA MET A 145 -11.68 -2.54 12.50
C MET A 145 -11.46 -1.43 13.53
N VAL A 146 -12.39 -1.26 14.48
CA VAL A 146 -12.25 -0.27 15.56
C VAL A 146 -11.02 -0.60 16.43
N LEU A 147 -10.81 -1.87 16.77
CA LEU A 147 -9.62 -2.29 17.52
C LEU A 147 -8.34 -1.95 16.77
N PHE A 148 -8.27 -2.21 15.46
CA PHE A 148 -7.15 -1.83 14.62
C PHE A 148 -6.91 -0.31 14.65
N MET A 149 -7.95 0.51 14.50
CA MET A 149 -7.86 1.98 14.56
C MET A 149 -7.42 2.48 15.94
N VAL A 150 -7.87 1.86 17.01
CA VAL A 150 -7.41 2.20 18.38
C VAL A 150 -5.91 1.91 18.54
N ILE A 151 -5.41 0.79 18.04
CA ILE A 151 -3.97 0.45 18.05
C ILE A 151 -3.19 1.53 17.28
N CYS A 152 -3.61 1.87 16.08
CA CYS A 152 -2.97 2.90 15.26
C CYS A 152 -2.99 4.28 15.96
N TYR A 153 -4.11 4.66 16.56
CA TYR A 153 -4.22 5.90 17.34
C TYR A 153 -3.23 5.94 18.51
N LEU A 154 -3.14 4.85 19.29
CA LEU A 154 -2.24 4.79 20.45
C LEU A 154 -0.77 4.91 20.04
N ILE A 155 -0.37 4.28 18.92
CA ILE A 155 1.00 4.40 18.40
C ILE A 155 1.26 5.83 17.93
N ASN A 156 0.37 6.42 17.12
CA ASN A 156 0.53 7.78 16.62
C ASN A 156 0.53 8.83 17.75
N ARG A 157 -0.21 8.60 18.83
CA ARG A 157 -0.20 9.46 20.01
C ARG A 157 1.20 9.60 20.62
N GLY A 158 2.04 8.56 20.51
CA GLY A 158 3.44 8.59 20.94
C GLY A 158 4.34 9.52 20.09
N GLY A 159 3.82 10.08 18.99
CA GLY A 159 4.56 10.94 18.07
C GLY A 159 5.50 10.18 17.15
N VAL A 160 6.36 10.91 16.40
CA VAL A 160 7.24 10.33 15.40
C VAL A 160 8.30 9.42 16.04
N GLY A 161 9.11 9.93 16.95
CA GLY A 161 10.18 9.15 17.59
C GLY A 161 9.68 8.12 18.61
N GLY A 162 8.75 8.51 19.50
CA GLY A 162 8.24 7.64 20.58
C GLY A 162 7.20 6.61 20.15
N GLY A 163 6.49 6.85 19.04
CA GLY A 163 5.44 5.99 18.51
C GLY A 163 5.84 5.32 17.21
N ILE A 164 5.86 6.06 16.11
CA ILE A 164 6.07 5.55 14.75
C ILE A 164 7.45 4.87 14.62
N GLU A 165 8.52 5.57 14.96
CA GLU A 165 9.89 5.05 14.86
C GLU A 165 10.08 3.81 15.75
N LYS A 166 9.63 3.88 17.01
CA LYS A 166 9.75 2.78 17.95
C LYS A 166 9.02 1.53 17.50
N PHE A 167 7.81 1.67 16.94
CA PHE A 167 7.05 0.56 16.41
C PHE A 167 7.78 -0.08 15.22
N ASN A 168 8.23 0.73 14.25
CA ASN A 168 8.88 0.23 13.04
C ASN A 168 10.26 -0.39 13.30
N THR A 169 11.00 0.12 14.28
CA THR A 169 12.33 -0.44 14.65
C THR A 169 12.23 -1.89 15.12
N ILE A 170 11.12 -2.28 15.74
CA ILE A 170 10.86 -3.66 16.18
C ILE A 170 10.08 -4.42 15.10
N GLY A 171 9.04 -3.80 14.55
CA GLY A 171 8.09 -4.44 13.65
C GLY A 171 8.71 -4.86 12.31
N MET A 172 9.55 -4.03 11.69
CA MET A 172 10.12 -4.35 10.38
C MET A 172 11.06 -5.56 10.39
N PRO A 173 12.05 -5.67 11.32
CA PRO A 173 12.84 -6.89 11.44
C PRO A 173 12.00 -8.13 11.76
N ALA A 174 11.00 -8.02 12.65
CA ALA A 174 10.12 -9.13 12.98
C ALA A 174 9.30 -9.59 11.75
N LEU A 175 8.75 -8.64 10.98
CA LEU A 175 8.04 -8.90 9.73
C LEU A 175 8.92 -9.69 8.75
N PHE A 176 10.15 -9.24 8.54
CA PHE A 176 11.09 -9.91 7.64
C PHE A 176 11.36 -11.36 8.03
N VAL A 177 11.63 -11.61 9.32
CA VAL A 177 11.86 -12.96 9.85
C VAL A 177 10.62 -13.84 9.67
N MET A 178 9.44 -13.35 10.02
CA MET A 178 8.19 -14.08 9.84
C MET A 178 7.92 -14.40 8.36
N LEU A 179 8.20 -13.47 7.46
CA LEU A 179 8.01 -13.66 6.03
C LEU A 179 8.94 -14.77 5.49
N VAL A 180 10.21 -14.83 5.94
CA VAL A 180 11.13 -15.93 5.59
C VAL A 180 10.59 -17.27 6.06
N ILE A 181 10.04 -17.35 7.27
CA ILE A 181 9.46 -18.60 7.83
C ILE A 181 8.29 -19.07 6.93
N VAL A 182 7.40 -18.15 6.54
CA VAL A 182 6.25 -18.49 5.69
C VAL A 182 6.70 -18.91 4.28
N ILE A 183 7.71 -18.25 3.70
CA ILE A 183 8.27 -18.62 2.38
C ILE A 183 8.82 -20.05 2.43
N ILE A 184 9.66 -20.37 3.42
CA ILE A 184 10.24 -21.71 3.57
C ILE A 184 9.11 -22.75 3.61
N ARG A 185 8.05 -22.49 4.36
CA ARG A 185 6.91 -23.41 4.43
C ARG A 185 6.15 -23.51 3.10
N ALA A 186 5.89 -22.41 2.43
CA ALA A 186 5.21 -22.40 1.14
C ALA A 186 5.94 -23.24 0.08
N TRP A 187 7.27 -23.19 0.07
CA TRP A 187 8.08 -23.94 -0.88
C TRP A 187 8.18 -25.45 -0.59
N THR A 188 7.86 -25.87 0.64
CA THR A 188 7.79 -27.30 0.97
C THR A 188 6.45 -27.94 0.59
N LEU A 189 5.49 -27.19 0.10
CA LEU A 189 4.21 -27.73 -0.38
C LEU A 189 4.39 -28.46 -1.73
N PRO A 190 3.72 -29.61 -1.93
CA PRO A 190 3.71 -30.27 -3.25
C PRO A 190 3.23 -29.33 -4.34
N ASN A 191 3.87 -29.34 -5.52
CA ASN A 191 3.56 -28.47 -6.67
C ASN A 191 3.80 -26.95 -6.46
N ALA A 192 4.51 -26.53 -5.42
CA ALA A 192 4.87 -25.14 -5.21
C ALA A 192 5.74 -24.57 -6.36
N ASP A 193 6.50 -25.43 -7.04
CA ASP A 193 7.32 -25.09 -8.20
C ASP A 193 6.51 -24.51 -9.37
N VAL A 194 5.25 -24.91 -9.52
CA VAL A 194 4.33 -24.36 -10.54
C VAL A 194 4.09 -22.87 -10.29
N GLY A 195 3.85 -22.48 -9.03
CA GLY A 195 3.68 -21.09 -8.63
C GLY A 195 4.98 -20.28 -8.77
N LEU A 196 6.15 -20.88 -8.46
CA LEU A 196 7.44 -20.24 -8.68
C LEU A 196 7.72 -20.00 -10.17
N LYS A 197 7.43 -20.99 -11.03
CA LYS A 197 7.56 -20.83 -12.49
C LYS A 197 6.62 -19.75 -13.03
N TYR A 198 5.40 -19.65 -12.48
CA TYR A 198 4.46 -18.59 -12.80
C TYR A 198 5.05 -17.19 -12.58
N MET A 199 5.76 -17.00 -11.46
CA MET A 199 6.37 -15.71 -11.12
C MET A 199 7.59 -15.36 -11.97
N PHE A 200 8.45 -16.35 -12.29
CA PHE A 200 9.80 -16.08 -12.80
C PHE A 200 10.08 -16.58 -14.22
N VAL A 201 9.20 -17.40 -14.80
CA VAL A 201 9.45 -17.94 -16.16
C VAL A 201 8.60 -17.17 -17.18
N PRO A 202 9.24 -16.52 -18.18
CA PRO A 202 8.54 -15.81 -19.24
C PRO A 202 7.52 -16.69 -19.95
N GLY A 203 6.30 -16.19 -20.15
CA GLY A 203 5.25 -16.89 -20.89
C GLY A 203 4.66 -18.12 -20.21
N TYR A 204 5.12 -18.47 -19.01
CA TYR A 204 4.65 -19.68 -18.31
C TYR A 204 3.15 -19.59 -17.95
N ALA A 205 2.64 -18.43 -17.66
CA ALA A 205 1.23 -18.21 -17.32
C ALA A 205 0.27 -18.73 -18.43
N VAL A 206 0.59 -18.48 -19.70
CA VAL A 206 -0.18 -18.99 -20.84
C VAL A 206 0.17 -20.46 -21.11
N LYS A 207 1.46 -20.82 -21.09
CA LYS A 207 1.91 -22.19 -21.38
C LYS A 207 1.33 -23.22 -20.39
N ALA A 208 1.18 -22.85 -19.14
CA ALA A 208 0.63 -23.72 -18.08
C ALA A 208 -0.91 -23.68 -17.99
N GLY A 209 -1.58 -22.81 -18.78
CA GLY A 209 -3.02 -22.73 -18.83
C GLY A 209 -3.68 -21.86 -17.75
N PHE A 210 -2.92 -20.96 -17.09
CA PHE A 210 -3.53 -19.95 -16.19
C PHE A 210 -4.36 -18.92 -16.98
N PHE A 211 -3.95 -18.64 -18.22
CA PHE A 211 -4.62 -17.73 -19.14
C PHE A 211 -4.65 -18.33 -20.54
N ASP A 212 -5.76 -18.16 -21.25
CA ASP A 212 -5.86 -18.50 -22.69
C ASP A 212 -4.97 -17.57 -23.54
N LYS A 213 -4.88 -16.30 -23.15
CA LYS A 213 -4.11 -15.26 -23.80
C LYS A 213 -3.41 -14.39 -22.76
N ALA A 214 -2.19 -13.93 -23.09
CA ALA A 214 -1.47 -13.01 -22.22
C ALA A 214 -2.29 -11.71 -21.98
N PRO A 215 -2.32 -11.20 -20.75
CA PRO A 215 -2.94 -9.90 -20.44
C PRO A 215 -2.34 -8.78 -21.31
N GLY A 216 -3.16 -7.79 -21.66
CA GLY A 216 -2.74 -6.65 -22.47
C GLY A 216 -1.64 -5.83 -21.80
N PHE A 217 -0.64 -5.38 -22.55
CA PHE A 217 0.48 -4.63 -21.99
C PHE A 217 0.03 -3.36 -21.24
N MET A 218 -0.97 -2.65 -21.74
CA MET A 218 -1.50 -1.44 -21.09
C MET A 218 -2.22 -1.75 -19.79
N GLU A 219 -2.92 -2.86 -19.70
CA GLU A 219 -3.53 -3.35 -18.46
C GLU A 219 -2.45 -3.69 -17.43
N VAL A 220 -1.40 -4.42 -17.84
CA VAL A 220 -0.26 -4.75 -16.96
C VAL A 220 0.44 -3.48 -16.51
N LEU A 221 0.67 -2.50 -17.40
CA LEU A 221 1.31 -1.22 -17.08
C LEU A 221 0.51 -0.42 -16.04
N ALA A 222 -0.81 -0.32 -16.24
CA ALA A 222 -1.68 0.41 -15.31
C ALA A 222 -1.77 -0.27 -13.95
N THR A 223 -1.93 -1.60 -13.93
CA THR A 223 -2.00 -2.37 -12.68
C THR A 223 -0.67 -2.35 -11.92
N ALA A 224 0.45 -2.53 -12.62
CA ALA A 224 1.78 -2.45 -12.00
C ALA A 224 2.11 -1.02 -11.51
N GLY A 225 1.65 -0.01 -12.24
CA GLY A 225 1.81 1.39 -11.84
C GLY A 225 1.02 1.74 -10.59
N GLY A 226 -0.26 1.42 -10.54
CA GLY A 226 -1.08 1.58 -9.35
C GLY A 226 -0.46 0.85 -8.15
N GLN A 227 -0.07 -0.42 -8.35
CA GLN A 227 0.60 -1.20 -7.31
C GLN A 227 1.90 -0.54 -6.83
N MET A 228 2.71 0.01 -7.71
CA MET A 228 3.97 0.69 -7.34
C MET A 228 3.71 1.93 -6.49
N PHE A 229 2.68 2.74 -6.82
CA PHE A 229 2.30 3.90 -6.01
C PHE A 229 1.80 3.51 -4.63
N PHE A 230 0.93 2.53 -4.57
CA PHE A 230 0.36 2.03 -3.33
C PHE A 230 1.45 1.43 -2.43
N SER A 231 2.30 0.56 -2.99
CA SER A 231 3.39 -0.11 -2.28
C SER A 231 4.40 0.90 -1.72
N LEU A 232 4.91 1.81 -2.55
CA LEU A 232 5.91 2.81 -2.14
C LEU A 232 5.35 4.00 -1.36
N SER A 233 4.05 4.01 -1.04
CA SER A 233 3.36 5.12 -0.36
C SER A 233 3.57 6.48 -1.02
N LEU A 234 3.52 6.54 -2.36
CA LEU A 234 3.77 7.75 -3.16
C LEU A 234 2.48 8.48 -3.51
N ALA A 235 2.58 9.79 -3.73
CA ALA A 235 1.47 10.70 -4.04
C ALA A 235 0.36 10.75 -2.99
N MET A 236 0.60 10.22 -1.80
CA MET A 236 -0.30 10.24 -0.65
C MET A 236 0.26 11.02 0.56
N GLY A 237 1.24 11.88 0.32
CA GLY A 237 1.78 12.81 1.30
C GLY A 237 2.63 12.20 2.41
N ALA A 238 2.75 10.88 2.51
CA ALA A 238 3.52 10.21 3.55
C ALA A 238 5.01 10.54 3.43
N MET A 239 5.59 10.44 2.25
CA MET A 239 7.02 10.74 2.02
C MET A 239 7.33 12.22 2.15
N ILE A 240 6.42 13.14 1.78
CA ILE A 240 6.55 14.58 2.07
C ILE A 240 6.57 14.82 3.58
N THR A 241 5.65 14.19 4.30
CA THR A 241 5.56 14.30 5.76
C THR A 241 6.83 13.80 6.42
N TYR A 242 7.32 12.62 6.05
CA TYR A 242 8.56 12.06 6.59
C TYR A 242 9.78 12.89 6.20
N GLY A 243 9.84 13.36 4.96
CA GLY A 243 10.86 14.31 4.51
C GLY A 243 10.92 15.57 5.37
N SER A 244 9.76 16.08 5.83
CA SER A 244 9.69 17.28 6.67
C SER A 244 10.27 17.10 8.09
N TYR A 245 10.51 15.88 8.52
CA TYR A 245 11.14 15.53 9.79
C TYR A 245 12.64 15.22 9.67
N LEU A 246 13.20 15.26 8.44
CA LEU A 246 14.59 14.92 8.17
C LEU A 246 15.55 16.10 8.36
N GLY A 247 16.68 15.81 8.98
CA GLY A 247 17.81 16.73 9.06
C GLY A 247 18.51 16.92 7.71
N LYS A 248 19.25 18.03 7.56
CA LYS A 248 19.98 18.37 6.33
C LYS A 248 21.13 17.41 5.99
N ASN A 249 21.63 16.68 6.98
CA ASN A 249 22.77 15.76 6.81
C ASN A 249 22.35 14.38 6.23
N GLU A 250 21.05 14.13 6.10
CA GLU A 250 20.53 12.87 5.57
C GLU A 250 20.75 12.78 4.06
N ASN A 251 21.27 11.64 3.61
CA ASN A 251 21.51 11.34 2.20
C ASN A 251 20.21 10.88 1.51
N LEU A 252 19.45 11.82 0.92
CA LEU A 252 18.15 11.50 0.30
C LEU A 252 18.24 10.49 -0.84
N PRO A 253 19.18 10.59 -1.81
CA PRO A 253 19.28 9.60 -2.88
C PRO A 253 19.52 8.18 -2.36
N LYS A 254 20.48 8.03 -1.44
CA LYS A 254 20.78 6.72 -0.82
C LYS A 254 19.58 6.18 -0.05
N ASN A 255 18.93 7.01 0.74
CA ASN A 255 17.77 6.62 1.54
C ASN A 255 16.60 6.22 0.63
N SER A 256 16.34 6.97 -0.46
CA SER A 256 15.29 6.62 -1.44
C SER A 256 15.57 5.27 -2.12
N VAL A 257 16.82 5.01 -2.52
CA VAL A 257 17.21 3.71 -3.10
C VAL A 257 16.97 2.57 -2.10
N ILE A 258 17.39 2.74 -0.84
CA ILE A 258 17.21 1.72 0.20
C ILE A 258 15.72 1.43 0.42
N ILE A 259 14.87 2.47 0.48
CA ILE A 259 13.42 2.31 0.68
C ILE A 259 12.80 1.56 -0.51
N VAL A 260 13.08 1.99 -1.75
CA VAL A 260 12.53 1.36 -2.96
C VAL A 260 12.97 -0.10 -3.09
N ILE A 261 14.24 -0.39 -2.85
CA ILE A 261 14.75 -1.78 -2.91
C ILE A 261 14.14 -2.64 -1.79
N SER A 262 14.06 -2.14 -0.57
CA SER A 262 13.51 -2.88 0.56
C SER A 262 12.03 -3.19 0.35
N ASP A 263 11.25 -2.22 -0.09
CA ASP A 263 9.84 -2.38 -0.43
C ASP A 263 9.64 -3.42 -1.54
N THR A 264 10.36 -3.28 -2.64
CA THR A 264 10.32 -4.21 -3.77
C THR A 264 10.72 -5.63 -3.37
N LEU A 265 11.76 -5.77 -2.53
CA LEU A 265 12.18 -7.06 -2.02
C LEU A 265 11.08 -7.72 -1.20
N VAL A 266 10.46 -6.99 -0.28
CA VAL A 266 9.35 -7.52 0.54
C VAL A 266 8.14 -7.86 -0.33
N ALA A 267 7.82 -7.07 -1.36
CA ALA A 267 6.74 -7.38 -2.31
C ALA A 267 7.00 -8.71 -3.05
N ILE A 268 8.22 -8.91 -3.56
CA ILE A 268 8.61 -10.17 -4.20
C ILE A 268 8.57 -11.34 -3.20
N MET A 269 9.09 -11.14 -2.00
CA MET A 269 9.05 -12.15 -0.93
C MET A 269 7.61 -12.54 -0.57
N ALA A 270 6.69 -11.57 -0.50
CA ALA A 270 5.27 -11.85 -0.29
C ALA A 270 4.68 -12.67 -1.46
N GLY A 271 5.03 -12.33 -2.70
CA GLY A 271 4.70 -13.15 -3.86
C GLY A 271 5.19 -14.59 -3.73
N LEU A 272 6.45 -14.78 -3.28
CA LEU A 272 7.08 -16.09 -3.04
C LEU A 272 6.40 -16.89 -1.91
N ALA A 273 5.77 -16.23 -0.96
CA ALA A 273 4.99 -16.87 0.09
C ALA A 273 3.58 -17.26 -0.39
N VAL A 274 2.90 -16.34 -1.06
CA VAL A 274 1.46 -16.42 -1.34
C VAL A 274 1.16 -17.23 -2.61
N ILE A 275 1.80 -16.92 -3.74
CA ILE A 275 1.48 -17.52 -5.03
C ILE A 275 1.78 -19.03 -5.06
N PRO A 276 2.98 -19.51 -4.65
CA PRO A 276 3.25 -20.94 -4.63
C PRO A 276 2.30 -21.70 -3.69
N ALA A 277 1.96 -21.13 -2.53
CA ALA A 277 1.03 -21.75 -1.57
C ALA A 277 -0.38 -21.87 -2.15
N ALA A 278 -0.90 -20.82 -2.77
CA ALA A 278 -2.22 -20.82 -3.38
C ALA A 278 -2.33 -21.80 -4.56
N VAL A 279 -1.31 -21.81 -5.44
CA VAL A 279 -1.26 -22.73 -6.60
C VAL A 279 -1.12 -24.18 -6.13
N ALA A 280 -0.24 -24.46 -5.18
CA ALA A 280 -0.06 -25.80 -4.61
C ALA A 280 -1.37 -26.34 -4.01
N ASN A 281 -2.08 -25.52 -3.24
CA ASN A 281 -3.36 -25.90 -2.64
C ASN A 281 -4.45 -26.15 -3.70
N GLY A 282 -4.58 -25.28 -4.70
CA GLY A 282 -5.55 -25.47 -5.79
C GLY A 282 -5.33 -26.79 -6.53
N ILE A 283 -4.07 -27.10 -6.88
CA ILE A 283 -3.70 -28.35 -7.56
C ILE A 283 -3.98 -29.56 -6.63
N ALA A 284 -3.67 -29.47 -5.34
CA ALA A 284 -3.93 -30.55 -4.37
C ALA A 284 -5.42 -30.84 -4.23
N LYS A 285 -6.29 -29.84 -4.40
CA LYS A 285 -7.77 -29.98 -4.45
C LYS A 285 -8.31 -30.46 -5.80
N GLY A 286 -7.43 -30.76 -6.77
CA GLY A 286 -7.82 -31.23 -8.10
C GLY A 286 -8.39 -30.14 -9.02
N MET A 287 -8.18 -28.87 -8.71
CA MET A 287 -8.60 -27.75 -9.54
C MET A 287 -7.75 -27.68 -10.82
N ALA A 288 -8.37 -27.34 -11.94
CA ALA A 288 -7.61 -26.93 -13.11
C ALA A 288 -6.85 -25.64 -12.82
N VAL A 289 -5.66 -25.46 -13.40
CA VAL A 289 -4.82 -24.30 -13.14
C VAL A 289 -5.53 -22.99 -13.50
N SER A 290 -6.37 -23.02 -14.57
CA SER A 290 -7.24 -21.90 -14.98
C SER A 290 -8.25 -21.47 -13.92
N ASP A 291 -8.66 -22.39 -13.04
CA ASP A 291 -9.70 -22.14 -12.04
C ASP A 291 -9.13 -21.64 -10.71
N ILE A 292 -7.79 -21.67 -10.57
CA ILE A 292 -7.11 -21.17 -9.37
C ILE A 292 -7.14 -19.64 -9.38
N LYS A 293 -8.04 -19.10 -8.56
CA LYS A 293 -8.21 -17.64 -8.44
C LYS A 293 -7.10 -17.04 -7.58
N LEU A 294 -6.18 -16.32 -8.23
CA LEU A 294 -5.10 -15.58 -7.58
C LEU A 294 -5.47 -14.10 -7.38
N GLY A 295 -6.71 -13.79 -6.99
CA GLY A 295 -7.20 -12.42 -6.98
C GLY A 295 -8.01 -12.00 -5.75
N GLY A 296 -7.99 -10.69 -5.46
CA GLY A 296 -8.81 -10.04 -4.44
C GLY A 296 -8.48 -10.40 -2.99
N PRO A 297 -9.26 -9.90 -2.01
CA PRO A 297 -9.13 -10.25 -0.59
C PRO A 297 -9.29 -11.76 -0.31
N ASN A 298 -10.02 -12.47 -1.17
CA ASN A 298 -10.16 -13.92 -1.09
C ASN A 298 -8.83 -14.67 -1.10
N LEU A 299 -7.81 -14.19 -1.82
CA LEU A 299 -6.50 -14.83 -1.85
C LEU A 299 -5.89 -14.91 -0.44
N LEU A 300 -6.00 -13.83 0.33
CA LEU A 300 -5.38 -13.73 1.65
C LEU A 300 -6.21 -14.41 2.75
N PHE A 301 -7.53 -14.22 2.72
CA PHE A 301 -8.41 -14.60 3.83
C PHE A 301 -9.19 -15.90 3.59
N ALA A 302 -9.34 -16.34 2.34
CA ALA A 302 -9.96 -17.61 2.03
C ALA A 302 -8.94 -18.64 1.55
N THR A 303 -8.21 -18.36 0.46
CA THR A 303 -7.29 -19.35 -0.15
C THR A 303 -6.14 -19.73 0.78
N LEU A 304 -5.47 -18.76 1.41
CA LEU A 304 -4.40 -19.07 2.36
C LEU A 304 -4.92 -19.69 3.66
N GLN A 305 -6.12 -19.33 4.10
CA GLN A 305 -6.74 -19.99 5.25
C GLN A 305 -6.99 -21.46 4.99
N ASP A 306 -7.39 -21.84 3.78
CA ASP A 306 -7.51 -23.26 3.39
C ASP A 306 -6.14 -23.98 3.43
N VAL A 307 -5.06 -23.31 3.01
CA VAL A 307 -3.69 -23.86 3.14
C VAL A 307 -3.37 -24.18 4.61
N PHE A 308 -3.70 -23.26 5.53
CA PHE A 308 -3.48 -23.47 6.96
C PHE A 308 -4.43 -24.55 7.53
N HIS A 309 -5.69 -24.58 7.08
CA HIS A 309 -6.66 -25.63 7.45
C HIS A 309 -6.11 -27.03 7.10
N ASP A 310 -5.64 -27.22 5.87
CA ASP A 310 -5.15 -28.48 5.34
C ASP A 310 -3.85 -28.96 6.05
N MET A 311 -3.14 -28.05 6.74
CA MET A 311 -1.98 -28.37 7.57
C MET A 311 -2.37 -28.83 9.01
N GLY A 312 -3.65 -28.79 9.38
CA GLY A 312 -4.13 -29.15 10.72
C GLY A 312 -3.60 -28.21 11.81
N THR A 313 -3.39 -28.70 13.03
CA THR A 313 -2.98 -27.88 14.18
C THR A 313 -1.69 -27.06 13.93
N ILE A 314 -0.73 -27.62 13.17
CA ILE A 314 0.48 -26.91 12.79
C ILE A 314 0.14 -25.71 11.90
N GLY A 315 -0.87 -25.83 11.06
CA GLY A 315 -1.40 -24.73 10.24
C GLY A 315 -1.87 -23.54 11.05
N GLY A 316 -2.41 -23.76 12.25
CA GLY A 316 -2.78 -22.66 13.16
C GLY A 316 -1.60 -21.81 13.59
N ILE A 317 -0.41 -22.43 13.81
CA ILE A 317 0.82 -21.69 14.12
C ILE A 317 1.27 -20.85 12.93
N PHE A 318 1.28 -21.44 11.72
CA PHE A 318 1.64 -20.71 10.51
C PHE A 318 0.63 -19.61 10.17
N GLY A 319 -0.68 -19.85 10.35
CA GLY A 319 -1.73 -18.85 10.21
C GLY A 319 -1.55 -17.70 11.19
N LEU A 320 -1.27 -17.97 12.46
CA LEU A 320 -0.97 -16.95 13.46
C LEU A 320 0.24 -16.10 13.06
N ILE A 321 1.36 -16.75 12.68
CA ILE A 321 2.58 -16.05 12.23
C ILE A 321 2.28 -15.19 11.00
N PHE A 322 1.55 -15.73 10.03
CA PHE A 322 1.21 -15.04 8.79
C PHE A 322 0.32 -13.82 9.05
N TYR A 323 -0.80 -13.96 9.78
CA TYR A 323 -1.68 -12.83 10.05
C TYR A 323 -1.07 -11.81 11.01
N ALA A 324 -0.17 -12.22 11.92
CA ALA A 324 0.62 -11.29 12.72
C ALA A 324 1.60 -10.47 11.85
N LEU A 325 2.27 -11.09 10.89
CA LEU A 325 3.11 -10.43 9.90
C LEU A 325 2.30 -9.41 9.09
N VAL A 326 1.13 -9.83 8.58
CA VAL A 326 0.24 -8.94 7.80
C VAL A 326 -0.27 -7.78 8.67
N LEU A 327 -0.60 -8.04 9.93
CA LEU A 327 -1.04 -7.00 10.87
C LEU A 327 0.06 -5.97 11.18
N ILE A 328 1.32 -6.41 11.38
CA ILE A 328 2.45 -5.50 11.58
C ILE A 328 2.66 -4.63 10.34
N ALA A 329 2.61 -5.21 9.15
CA ALA A 329 2.69 -4.48 7.89
C ALA A 329 1.53 -3.49 7.73
N ALA A 330 0.32 -3.89 8.09
CA ALA A 330 -0.85 -3.02 8.04
C ALA A 330 -0.71 -1.84 9.01
N ILE A 331 -0.30 -2.07 10.25
CA ILE A 331 -0.12 -1.01 11.25
C ILE A 331 0.98 -0.03 10.82
N SER A 332 2.13 -0.51 10.33
CA SER A 332 3.26 0.34 9.95
C SER A 332 2.91 1.36 8.85
N SER A 333 2.14 0.94 7.85
CA SER A 333 1.63 1.85 6.80
C SER A 333 0.49 2.73 7.32
N ALA A 334 -0.46 2.18 8.08
CA ALA A 334 -1.60 2.93 8.61
C ALA A 334 -1.16 4.13 9.47
N ILE A 335 -0.17 3.93 10.35
CA ILE A 335 0.33 5.01 11.23
C ILE A 335 0.96 6.15 10.42
N SER A 336 1.60 5.87 9.29
CA SER A 336 2.17 6.90 8.41
C SER A 336 1.10 7.66 7.64
N LEU A 337 0.06 6.99 7.16
CA LEU A 337 -1.07 7.61 6.46
C LEU A 337 -1.88 8.53 7.41
N ILE A 338 -2.17 8.05 8.62
CA ILE A 338 -2.83 8.84 9.66
C ILE A 338 -1.98 10.06 10.05
N GLU A 339 -0.65 9.90 10.14
CA GLU A 339 0.28 11.01 10.42
C GLU A 339 0.24 12.06 9.32
N ALA A 340 0.30 11.66 8.04
CA ALA A 340 0.26 12.57 6.89
C ALA A 340 -1.03 13.41 6.86
N VAL A 341 -2.18 12.79 7.16
CA VAL A 341 -3.46 13.49 7.29
C VAL A 341 -3.44 14.44 8.50
N SER A 342 -3.03 13.96 9.66
CA SER A 342 -3.11 14.71 10.92
C SER A 342 -2.17 15.92 10.94
N VAL A 343 -0.92 15.76 10.50
CA VAL A 343 0.07 16.85 10.48
C VAL A 343 -0.36 17.99 9.56
N THR A 344 -1.08 17.69 8.49
CA THR A 344 -1.62 18.71 7.59
C THR A 344 -2.54 19.69 8.30
N PHE A 345 -3.45 19.19 9.16
CA PHE A 345 -4.34 20.05 9.92
C PHE A 345 -3.63 20.81 11.05
N ILE A 346 -2.58 20.21 11.64
CA ILE A 346 -1.74 20.88 12.65
C ILE A 346 -0.97 22.03 12.00
N ASP A 347 -0.29 21.76 10.89
CA ASP A 347 0.50 22.77 10.16
C ASP A 347 -0.37 23.90 9.61
N HIS A 348 -1.57 23.58 9.11
CA HIS A 348 -2.49 24.60 8.60
C HIS A 348 -2.97 25.56 9.71
N ALA A 349 -3.19 25.04 10.91
CA ALA A 349 -3.56 25.86 12.05
C ALA A 349 -2.38 26.72 12.53
N SER A 350 -1.18 26.13 12.65
CA SER A 350 0.04 26.85 13.03
C SER A 350 0.38 27.97 12.06
N ALA A 351 0.19 27.77 10.74
CA ALA A 351 0.39 28.81 9.74
C ALA A 351 -0.59 29.99 9.87
N LYS A 352 -1.71 29.82 10.58
CA LYS A 352 -2.68 30.87 10.92
C LYS A 352 -2.49 31.44 12.33
N GLY A 353 -1.40 31.08 13.01
CA GLY A 353 -1.12 31.55 14.38
C GLY A 353 -1.93 30.84 15.48
N HIS A 354 -2.57 29.72 15.17
CA HIS A 354 -3.32 28.93 16.15
C HIS A 354 -2.57 27.63 16.48
N GLU A 355 -2.25 27.43 17.74
CA GLU A 355 -1.74 26.12 18.20
C GLU A 355 -2.91 25.15 18.38
N ARG A 356 -2.85 23.98 17.73
CA ARG A 356 -3.79 22.87 17.95
C ARG A 356 -3.12 21.76 18.73
N ASP A 357 -3.87 21.21 19.67
CA ASP A 357 -3.47 20.00 20.38
C ASP A 357 -3.39 18.82 19.39
N ARG A 358 -2.18 18.29 19.20
CA ARG A 358 -1.91 17.17 18.30
C ARG A 358 -2.82 15.97 18.59
N ASN A 359 -3.01 15.62 19.86
CA ASN A 359 -3.81 14.46 20.25
C ASN A 359 -5.29 14.64 19.91
N LYS A 360 -5.80 15.86 20.01
CA LYS A 360 -7.19 16.16 19.59
C LYS A 360 -7.37 16.08 18.09
N VAL A 361 -6.43 16.62 17.30
CA VAL A 361 -6.48 16.52 15.84
C VAL A 361 -6.41 15.07 15.42
N LEU A 362 -5.47 14.30 15.98
CA LEU A 362 -5.33 12.87 15.71
C LEU A 362 -6.61 12.09 16.03
N ALA A 363 -7.23 12.34 17.19
CA ALA A 363 -8.48 11.71 17.59
C ALA A 363 -9.62 12.00 16.60
N VAL A 364 -9.75 13.27 16.17
CA VAL A 364 -10.78 13.67 15.19
C VAL A 364 -10.55 13.01 13.84
N VAL A 365 -9.31 12.96 13.36
CA VAL A 365 -8.95 12.29 12.09
C VAL A 365 -9.25 10.79 12.18
N CYS A 366 -8.82 10.11 13.24
CA CYS A 366 -9.10 8.69 13.44
C CYS A 366 -10.60 8.41 13.53
N LEU A 367 -11.36 9.27 14.24
CA LEU A 367 -12.82 9.13 14.32
C LEU A 367 -13.49 9.29 12.96
N ALA A 368 -13.09 10.31 12.19
CA ALA A 368 -13.66 10.55 10.84
C ALA A 368 -13.38 9.36 9.89
N ILE A 369 -12.15 8.82 9.91
CA ILE A 369 -11.80 7.62 9.15
C ILE A 369 -12.65 6.43 9.61
N THR A 370 -12.76 6.19 10.93
CA THR A 370 -13.52 5.06 11.49
C THR A 370 -14.99 5.13 11.10
N LEU A 371 -15.59 6.31 11.16
CA LEU A 371 -17.01 6.48 10.78
C LEU A 371 -17.24 6.13 9.30
N LEU A 372 -16.35 6.55 8.41
CA LEU A 372 -16.48 6.21 6.99
C LEU A 372 -16.12 4.74 6.74
N ALA A 373 -15.16 4.18 7.48
CA ALA A 373 -14.78 2.77 7.41
C ALA A 373 -15.91 1.84 7.85
N CYS A 374 -16.82 2.28 8.74
CA CYS A 374 -18.01 1.51 9.08
C CYS A 374 -18.87 1.17 7.85
N LEU A 375 -18.93 2.06 6.85
CA LEU A 375 -19.65 1.81 5.60
C LEU A 375 -19.03 0.61 4.85
N VAL A 376 -17.69 0.57 4.74
CA VAL A 376 -16.95 -0.52 4.10
C VAL A 376 -17.10 -1.83 4.90
N ALA A 377 -17.02 -1.74 6.24
CA ALA A 377 -17.16 -2.90 7.13
C ALA A 377 -18.56 -3.53 7.08
N VAL A 378 -19.61 -2.69 7.02
CA VAL A 378 -21.00 -3.15 6.93
C VAL A 378 -21.32 -3.73 5.57
N ASP A 379 -20.73 -3.20 4.50
CA ASP A 379 -20.91 -3.71 3.14
C ASP A 379 -20.44 -5.16 2.98
N GLY A 380 -19.37 -5.54 3.69
CA GLY A 380 -18.85 -6.90 3.65
C GLY A 380 -18.49 -7.36 2.24
N LEU A 381 -17.76 -6.54 1.48
CA LEU A 381 -17.37 -6.78 0.08
C LEU A 381 -18.59 -7.10 -0.81
N GLY A 382 -19.62 -6.27 -0.71
CA GLY A 382 -20.84 -6.41 -1.49
C GLY A 382 -21.80 -7.52 -1.02
N SER A 383 -21.49 -8.21 0.09
CA SER A 383 -22.29 -9.34 0.58
C SER A 383 -23.60 -8.92 1.26
N ASN A 384 -23.71 -7.66 1.71
CA ASN A 384 -24.82 -7.19 2.55
C ASN A 384 -25.79 -6.24 1.82
N GLY A 385 -25.69 -6.11 0.49
CA GLY A 385 -26.69 -5.42 -0.35
C GLY A 385 -26.69 -3.88 -0.21
N ILE A 386 -25.59 -3.27 0.26
CA ILE A 386 -25.41 -1.83 0.35
C ILE A 386 -24.23 -1.33 -0.52
N ALA A 387 -23.75 -2.16 -1.43
CA ALA A 387 -22.71 -1.78 -2.37
C ALA A 387 -23.08 -0.54 -3.21
N PRO A 388 -22.13 0.22 -3.75
CA PRO A 388 -22.45 1.39 -4.59
C PRO A 388 -23.43 1.09 -5.72
N LYS A 389 -23.31 -0.08 -6.40
CA LYS A 389 -24.23 -0.51 -7.44
C LYS A 389 -25.66 -0.67 -6.93
N ASP A 390 -25.83 -1.18 -5.71
CA ASP A 390 -27.15 -1.45 -5.11
C ASP A 390 -27.78 -0.16 -4.59
N LEU A 391 -26.99 0.69 -3.91
CA LEU A 391 -27.46 1.92 -3.29
C LEU A 391 -27.76 3.02 -4.33
N PHE A 392 -26.95 3.12 -5.38
CA PHE A 392 -27.14 4.14 -6.44
C PHE A 392 -27.81 3.58 -7.70
N HIS A 393 -28.26 2.33 -7.69
CA HIS A 393 -28.86 1.65 -8.84
C HIS A 393 -28.00 1.72 -10.11
N ILE A 394 -26.68 1.56 -9.95
CA ILE A 394 -25.72 1.63 -11.05
C ILE A 394 -25.77 0.31 -11.83
N ASN A 395 -26.24 0.37 -13.07
CA ASN A 395 -26.23 -0.79 -13.97
C ASN A 395 -24.85 -0.94 -14.66
N SER A 396 -23.81 -1.16 -13.90
CA SER A 396 -22.45 -1.40 -14.36
C SER A 396 -21.93 -2.73 -13.86
N LYS A 397 -21.16 -3.42 -14.73
CA LYS A 397 -20.43 -4.65 -14.37
C LYS A 397 -18.99 -4.37 -13.93
N ALA A 398 -18.63 -3.09 -13.80
CA ALA A 398 -17.28 -2.68 -13.40
C ALA A 398 -17.03 -3.03 -11.92
N ASP A 399 -15.85 -3.52 -11.63
CA ASP A 399 -15.46 -3.99 -10.28
C ASP A 399 -15.61 -2.89 -9.22
N TRP A 400 -15.30 -1.63 -9.56
CA TRP A 400 -15.33 -0.50 -8.62
C TRP A 400 -16.69 -0.22 -7.96
N CYS A 401 -17.79 -0.65 -8.54
CA CYS A 401 -19.12 -0.46 -7.96
C CYS A 401 -19.63 -1.73 -7.26
N ALA A 402 -18.86 -2.83 -7.29
CA ALA A 402 -19.23 -4.10 -6.69
C ALA A 402 -19.29 -4.05 -5.17
N ASP A 403 -18.42 -3.26 -4.56
CA ASP A 403 -18.35 -3.02 -3.11
C ASP A 403 -17.73 -1.66 -2.79
N TRP A 404 -17.83 -1.25 -1.51
CA TRP A 404 -17.27 0.05 -1.07
C TRP A 404 -15.74 0.04 -0.95
N LEU A 405 -15.10 -1.11 -0.78
CA LEU A 405 -13.64 -1.21 -0.79
C LEU A 405 -13.11 -0.83 -2.17
N ASP A 406 -13.59 -1.50 -3.22
CA ASP A 406 -13.17 -1.26 -4.60
C ASP A 406 -13.51 0.18 -5.04
N PHE A 407 -14.64 0.73 -4.57
CA PHE A 407 -15.01 2.12 -4.83
C PHE A 407 -14.01 3.12 -4.24
N MET A 408 -13.62 2.95 -2.96
CA MET A 408 -12.65 3.83 -2.30
C MET A 408 -11.24 3.64 -2.88
N ASP A 409 -10.87 2.40 -3.23
CA ASP A 409 -9.60 2.08 -3.87
C ASP A 409 -9.49 2.72 -5.25
N MET A 410 -10.54 2.64 -6.04
CA MET A 410 -10.59 3.29 -7.35
C MET A 410 -10.41 4.82 -7.25
N LEU A 411 -11.08 5.48 -6.29
CA LEU A 411 -10.93 6.92 -6.08
C LEU A 411 -9.52 7.31 -5.63
N SER A 412 -8.88 6.47 -4.80
CA SER A 412 -7.55 6.73 -4.24
C SER A 412 -6.43 6.24 -5.16
N GLU A 413 -6.30 4.92 -5.35
CA GLU A 413 -5.23 4.30 -6.15
C GLU A 413 -5.45 4.50 -7.65
N GLY A 414 -6.71 4.39 -8.11
CA GLY A 414 -7.04 4.50 -9.53
C GLY A 414 -6.96 5.93 -10.06
N ILE A 415 -7.31 6.95 -9.28
CA ILE A 415 -7.42 8.34 -9.76
C ILE A 415 -6.51 9.30 -8.99
N ALA A 416 -6.70 9.44 -7.67
CA ALA A 416 -6.07 10.53 -6.93
C ALA A 416 -4.53 10.43 -6.92
N MET A 417 -3.98 9.22 -6.73
CA MET A 417 -2.53 9.01 -6.68
C MET A 417 -1.85 9.19 -8.05
N PRO A 418 -2.29 8.56 -9.17
CA PRO A 418 -1.70 8.79 -10.48
C PRO A 418 -1.82 10.25 -10.93
N LEU A 419 -2.95 10.90 -10.67
CA LEU A 419 -3.16 12.32 -10.96
C LEU A 419 -2.23 13.21 -10.13
N GLY A 420 -2.14 12.96 -8.83
CA GLY A 420 -1.27 13.69 -7.91
C GLY A 420 0.21 13.57 -8.30
N ALA A 421 0.65 12.36 -8.62
CA ALA A 421 2.02 12.07 -9.08
C ALA A 421 2.33 12.72 -10.43
N MET A 422 1.41 12.65 -11.40
CA MET A 422 1.55 13.31 -12.70
C MET A 422 1.70 14.82 -12.53
N LEU A 423 0.82 15.44 -11.76
CA LEU A 423 0.85 16.89 -11.55
C LEU A 423 2.08 17.33 -10.73
N MET A 424 2.49 16.55 -9.74
CA MET A 424 3.73 16.80 -8.99
C MET A 424 4.95 16.71 -9.91
N SER A 425 5.02 15.71 -10.78
CA SER A 425 6.13 15.56 -11.73
C SER A 425 6.15 16.71 -12.77
N ILE A 426 4.99 17.19 -13.23
CA ILE A 426 4.87 18.37 -14.10
C ILE A 426 5.34 19.61 -13.33
N MET A 427 4.89 19.81 -12.09
CA MET A 427 5.31 20.92 -11.25
C MET A 427 6.84 20.94 -11.07
N VAL A 428 7.41 19.82 -10.66
CA VAL A 428 8.88 19.70 -10.43
C VAL A 428 9.65 19.80 -11.75
N GLY A 429 9.16 19.16 -12.81
CA GLY A 429 9.86 19.11 -14.09
C GLY A 429 9.86 20.43 -14.88
N TRP A 430 8.77 21.20 -14.78
CA TRP A 430 8.53 22.31 -15.70
C TRP A 430 8.33 23.66 -15.01
N GLU A 431 7.64 23.75 -13.87
CA GLU A 431 7.39 25.02 -13.17
C GLU A 431 8.59 25.42 -12.31
N ILE A 432 8.89 24.65 -11.27
CA ILE A 432 9.98 24.99 -10.34
C ILE A 432 11.36 24.58 -10.86
N LYS A 433 11.39 23.69 -11.84
CA LYS A 433 12.55 23.04 -12.48
C LYS A 433 13.32 22.13 -11.51
N PRO A 434 13.82 20.95 -11.96
CA PRO A 434 14.51 19.99 -11.09
C PRO A 434 15.70 20.57 -10.34
N LYS A 435 16.37 21.58 -10.94
CA LYS A 435 17.51 22.29 -10.33
C LYS A 435 17.18 22.93 -8.98
N SER A 436 15.91 23.29 -8.73
CA SER A 436 15.50 23.89 -7.45
C SER A 436 15.60 22.91 -6.27
N LEU A 437 15.53 21.60 -6.56
CA LEU A 437 15.67 20.55 -5.55
C LEU A 437 17.09 19.99 -5.44
N TYR A 438 18.02 20.37 -6.34
CA TYR A 438 19.39 19.84 -6.32
C TYR A 438 20.12 20.15 -5.02
N GLY A 439 19.93 21.34 -4.45
CA GLY A 439 20.51 21.68 -3.15
C GLY A 439 20.09 20.75 -2.01
N GLU A 440 18.84 20.24 -2.07
CA GLU A 440 18.38 19.23 -1.12
C GLU A 440 18.91 17.82 -1.48
N ILE A 441 18.94 17.48 -2.76
CA ILE A 441 19.41 16.16 -3.25
C ILE A 441 20.90 15.99 -2.94
N ASP A 442 21.70 17.05 -3.15
CA ASP A 442 23.16 17.02 -2.92
C ASP A 442 23.56 17.11 -1.44
N SER A 443 22.64 17.57 -0.59
CA SER A 443 22.89 17.62 0.85
C SER A 443 23.11 16.20 1.39
N GLY A 444 24.33 15.93 1.89
CA GLY A 444 24.74 14.60 2.35
C GLY A 444 25.04 13.58 1.24
N TYR A 445 25.14 14.01 -0.04
CA TYR A 445 25.38 13.12 -1.18
C TYR A 445 26.45 13.69 -2.12
N ASN A 446 27.47 12.89 -2.45
CA ASN A 446 28.59 13.28 -3.32
C ASN A 446 28.56 12.60 -4.70
N GLY A 447 27.42 12.09 -5.15
CA GLY A 447 27.29 11.37 -6.42
C GLY A 447 26.72 12.22 -7.56
N HIS A 448 26.60 11.62 -8.76
CA HIS A 448 26.09 12.25 -9.97
C HIS A 448 24.73 11.63 -10.37
N ILE A 449 23.64 12.11 -9.79
CA ILE A 449 22.30 11.60 -10.06
C ILE A 449 21.40 12.56 -10.87
N HIS A 450 21.84 13.82 -11.04
CA HIS A 450 21.01 14.88 -11.61
C HIS A 450 20.46 14.58 -13.00
N GLY A 451 21.27 13.99 -13.89
CA GLY A 451 20.84 13.62 -15.25
C GLY A 451 19.72 12.61 -15.23
N TYR A 452 19.92 11.53 -14.50
CA TYR A 452 18.92 10.46 -14.33
C TYR A 452 17.63 11.00 -13.69
N TYR A 453 17.74 11.68 -12.55
CA TYR A 453 16.61 12.26 -11.85
C TYR A 453 15.82 13.22 -12.74
N THR A 454 16.53 14.16 -13.43
CA THR A 454 15.88 15.11 -14.32
C THR A 454 15.16 14.45 -15.48
N PHE A 455 15.78 13.45 -16.11
CA PHE A 455 15.14 12.70 -17.20
C PHE A 455 13.85 12.01 -16.69
N CYS A 456 13.94 11.30 -15.58
CA CYS A 456 12.80 10.58 -15.02
C CYS A 456 11.67 11.53 -14.63
N ILE A 457 11.94 12.54 -13.78
CA ILE A 457 10.89 13.40 -13.23
C ILE A 457 10.26 14.33 -14.27
N LYS A 458 11.05 14.79 -15.25
CA LYS A 458 10.59 15.77 -16.24
C LYS A 458 9.89 15.13 -17.44
N TYR A 459 10.33 13.97 -17.90
CA TYR A 459 9.83 13.38 -19.13
C TYR A 459 9.13 12.05 -18.88
N LEU A 460 9.77 11.12 -18.18
CA LEU A 460 9.27 9.77 -18.04
C LEU A 460 8.03 9.68 -17.12
N CYS A 461 8.12 10.29 -15.92
CA CYS A 461 7.02 10.23 -14.95
C CYS A 461 5.72 10.83 -15.50
N PRO A 462 5.67 12.07 -16.06
CA PRO A 462 4.41 12.63 -16.57
C PRO A 462 3.77 11.77 -17.65
N VAL A 463 4.58 11.23 -18.57
CA VAL A 463 4.09 10.42 -19.69
C VAL A 463 3.51 9.09 -19.20
N ILE A 464 4.25 8.37 -18.36
CA ILE A 464 3.78 7.08 -17.82
C ILE A 464 2.54 7.29 -16.97
N MET A 465 2.52 8.32 -16.10
CA MET A 465 1.35 8.62 -15.28
C MET A 465 0.11 8.99 -16.10
N PHE A 466 0.30 9.71 -17.18
CA PHE A 466 -0.79 10.03 -18.10
C PHE A 466 -1.42 8.76 -18.69
N PHE A 467 -0.59 7.82 -19.16
CA PHE A 467 -1.10 6.55 -19.69
C PHE A 467 -1.76 5.69 -18.63
N ILE A 468 -1.19 5.58 -17.42
CA ILE A 468 -1.82 4.85 -16.30
C ILE A 468 -3.20 5.45 -16.00
N LEU A 469 -3.29 6.78 -15.88
CA LEU A 469 -4.56 7.47 -15.61
C LEU A 469 -5.58 7.25 -16.73
N LEU A 470 -5.17 7.29 -18.01
CA LEU A 470 -6.05 7.01 -19.14
C LEU A 470 -6.61 5.59 -19.12
N VAL A 471 -5.75 4.59 -18.82
CA VAL A 471 -6.20 3.19 -18.72
C VAL A 471 -7.17 3.03 -17.56
N GLN A 472 -6.88 3.62 -16.41
CA GLN A 472 -7.77 3.59 -15.24
C GLN A 472 -9.14 4.23 -15.56
N ILE A 473 -9.15 5.41 -16.19
CA ILE A 473 -10.39 6.07 -16.64
C ILE A 473 -11.14 5.19 -17.63
N SER A 474 -10.45 4.60 -18.62
CA SER A 474 -11.07 3.70 -19.60
C SER A 474 -11.73 2.50 -18.94
N THR A 475 -11.04 1.88 -17.98
CA THR A 475 -11.56 0.74 -17.21
C THR A 475 -12.75 1.16 -16.33
N PHE A 476 -12.62 2.29 -15.66
CA PHE A 476 -13.65 2.85 -14.78
C PHE A 476 -14.97 3.13 -15.52
N PHE A 477 -14.89 3.80 -16.65
CA PHE A 477 -16.09 4.14 -17.45
C PHE A 477 -16.48 3.06 -18.47
N GLY A 478 -15.79 1.93 -18.50
CA GLY A 478 -16.08 0.86 -19.47
C GLY A 478 -15.88 1.27 -20.93
N LEU A 479 -14.94 2.19 -21.21
CA LEU A 479 -14.77 2.80 -22.54
C LEU A 479 -14.07 1.85 -23.53
N GLY A 480 -13.37 0.81 -23.05
CA GLY A 480 -12.73 -0.18 -23.90
C GLY A 480 -11.60 0.34 -24.80
N TRP A 481 -10.97 1.48 -24.45
CA TRP A 481 -9.93 2.09 -25.30
C TRP A 481 -8.67 1.25 -25.46
N PHE A 482 -8.41 0.32 -24.53
CA PHE A 482 -7.18 -0.47 -24.46
C PHE A 482 -7.42 -1.98 -24.44
N ASN A 483 -8.63 -2.42 -24.75
CA ASN A 483 -9.02 -3.84 -24.86
C ASN A 483 -8.70 -4.41 -26.23
#